data_c72e46f44969400b9ede162d76099bdd
#
_entry.id   c72e46f44969400b9ede162d76099bdd
#
_cell.length_a   1.000
_cell.length_b   1.000
_cell.length_c   1.000
_cell.angle_alpha   90.00
_cell.angle_beta   90.00
_cell.angle_gamma   90.00
#
_symmetry.space_group_name_H-M   'P 1'
#
loop_
_entity.id
_entity.type
_entity.pdbx_description
1 polymer ?
#
loop_
_entity_poly.entity_id
_entity_poly.type
_entity_poly.pdbx_seq_one_letter_code
_entity_poly.pdbx_strand_id
1 'polypeptide(L)'
;MIIYLEGNIGSGKSTLIQFLQEYILEKKIDADVILEPVEEWQKTQDSNETNILQHYYQDQKKFGFAFQINALLSRVKKVEDQIKKSKHSVHFIERSIFTDKNVFLEANYQTGNITEIE
;
A
#
# COMPACT_ATOMS: atom_id res chain seq x y z
N MET A 1 6.75 -10.62 14.89
CA MET A 1 5.35 -10.96 14.49
C MET A 1 4.85 -9.90 13.49
N ILE A 2 4.22 -10.33 12.43
CA ILE A 2 3.62 -9.42 11.44
C ILE A 2 2.10 -9.58 11.48
N ILE A 3 1.38 -8.47 11.55
CA ILE A 3 -0.08 -8.40 11.57
C ILE A 3 -0.53 -7.47 10.44
N TYR A 4 -1.25 -7.99 9.47
CA TYR A 4 -1.79 -7.18 8.37
C TYR A 4 -3.15 -6.58 8.75
N LEU A 5 -3.31 -5.29 8.45
CA LEU A 5 -4.55 -4.54 8.64
C LEU A 5 -5.25 -4.39 7.29
N GLU A 6 -6.28 -5.18 7.07
CA GLU A 6 -7.03 -5.24 5.83
C GLU A 6 -8.39 -4.53 5.97
N GLY A 7 -8.88 -3.98 4.89
CA GLY A 7 -10.20 -3.36 4.85
C GLY A 7 -10.44 -2.59 3.55
N ASN A 8 -11.70 -2.54 3.13
CA ASN A 8 -12.11 -1.78 1.95
C ASN A 8 -11.98 -0.27 2.16
N ILE A 9 -12.00 0.48 1.07
CA ILE A 9 -12.13 1.93 1.10
C ILE A 9 -13.40 2.30 1.86
N GLY A 10 -13.31 3.22 2.81
CA GLY A 10 -14.43 3.65 3.63
C GLY A 10 -14.82 2.71 4.80
N SER A 11 -14.07 1.64 5.04
CA SER A 11 -14.31 0.69 6.16
C SER A 11 -13.93 1.21 7.54
N GLY A 12 -13.33 2.41 7.64
CA GLY A 12 -12.77 2.94 8.89
C GLY A 12 -11.34 2.49 9.20
N LYS A 13 -10.65 1.85 8.27
CA LYS A 13 -9.29 1.35 8.43
C LYS A 13 -8.29 2.46 8.83
N SER A 14 -8.35 3.64 8.20
CA SER A 14 -7.47 4.76 8.54
C SER A 14 -7.69 5.25 9.96
N THR A 15 -8.93 5.30 10.43
CA THR A 15 -9.29 5.66 11.82
C THR A 15 -8.73 4.64 12.80
N LEU A 16 -8.89 3.34 12.50
CA LEU A 16 -8.33 2.27 13.32
C LEU A 16 -6.81 2.36 13.42
N ILE A 17 -6.14 2.61 12.29
CA ILE A 17 -4.67 2.75 12.25
C ILE A 17 -4.22 3.92 13.13
N GLN A 18 -4.91 5.05 13.06
CA GLN A 18 -4.59 6.21 13.89
C GLN A 18 -4.73 5.88 15.38
N PHE A 19 -5.84 5.28 15.79
CA PHE A 19 -6.03 4.83 17.17
C PHE A 19 -4.95 3.85 17.62
N LEU A 20 -4.58 2.92 16.75
CA LEU A 20 -3.53 1.94 17.05
C LEU A 20 -2.19 2.62 17.28
N GLN A 21 -1.81 3.59 16.44
CA GLN A 21 -0.58 4.36 16.59
C GLN A 21 -0.56 5.14 17.91
N GLU A 22 -1.65 5.82 18.24
CA GLU A 22 -1.80 6.55 19.51
C GLU A 22 -1.71 5.61 20.72
N TYR A 23 -2.39 4.47 20.66
CA TYR A 23 -2.39 3.46 21.74
C TYR A 23 -1.02 2.84 21.95
N ILE A 24 -0.30 2.49 20.89
CA ILE A 24 1.07 1.97 20.93
C ILE A 24 1.98 2.95 21.64
N LEU A 25 1.91 4.24 21.30
CA LEU A 25 2.71 5.29 21.91
C LEU A 25 2.35 5.52 23.39
N GLU A 26 1.06 5.64 23.69
CA GLU A 26 0.56 5.89 25.05
C GLU A 26 0.96 4.76 26.02
N LYS A 27 0.75 3.52 25.58
CA LYS A 27 1.00 2.32 26.40
C LYS A 27 2.42 1.79 26.29
N LYS A 28 3.29 2.41 25.49
CA LYS A 28 4.68 1.97 25.23
C LYS A 28 4.77 0.49 24.83
N ILE A 29 3.89 0.09 23.92
CA ILE A 29 3.83 -1.27 23.39
C ILE A 29 5.02 -1.50 22.46
N ASP A 30 5.62 -2.70 22.51
CA ASP A 30 6.73 -3.08 21.61
C ASP A 30 6.20 -3.47 20.22
N ALA A 31 5.72 -2.44 19.51
CA ALA A 31 5.15 -2.56 18.16
C ALA A 31 5.33 -1.28 17.37
N ASP A 32 5.30 -1.39 16.05
CA ASP A 32 5.20 -0.26 15.12
C ASP A 32 4.12 -0.48 14.06
N VAL A 33 3.83 0.58 13.31
CA VAL A 33 2.83 0.57 12.22
C VAL A 33 3.49 1.01 10.93
N ILE A 34 3.41 0.17 9.91
CA ILE A 34 3.93 0.41 8.57
C ILE A 34 2.75 0.74 7.64
N LEU A 35 2.69 1.99 7.22
CA LEU A 35 1.63 2.50 6.34
C LEU A 35 1.89 2.18 4.86
N GLU A 36 0.84 2.19 4.04
CA GLU A 36 0.97 2.14 2.58
C GLU A 36 1.95 3.19 2.05
N PRO A 37 2.72 2.88 1.01
CA PRO A 37 3.73 3.80 0.45
C PRO A 37 3.12 4.85 -0.51
N VAL A 38 2.01 5.49 -0.14
CA VAL A 38 1.30 6.46 -0.98
C VAL A 38 2.20 7.65 -1.36
N GLU A 39 3.07 8.08 -0.44
CA GLU A 39 4.04 9.14 -0.72
C GLU A 39 5.03 8.76 -1.83
N GLU A 40 5.45 7.49 -1.90
CA GLU A 40 6.33 6.99 -2.96
C GLU A 40 5.61 7.01 -4.32
N TRP A 41 4.32 6.68 -4.34
CA TRP A 41 3.52 6.76 -5.57
C TRP A 41 3.35 8.20 -6.07
N GLN A 42 3.26 9.15 -5.15
CA GLN A 42 3.19 10.58 -5.50
C GLN A 42 4.53 11.14 -6.01
N LYS A 43 5.66 10.56 -5.60
CA LYS A 43 7.00 10.94 -6.07
C LYS A 43 7.37 10.37 -7.44
N THR A 44 6.74 9.28 -7.85
CA THR A 44 6.94 8.68 -9.19
C THR A 44 6.20 9.52 -10.23
N GLN A 45 6.92 10.48 -10.83
CA GLN A 45 6.34 11.52 -11.68
C GLN A 45 6.98 11.51 -13.08
N ASP A 46 6.23 11.97 -14.07
CA ASP A 46 6.73 12.28 -15.41
C ASP A 46 7.34 13.70 -15.49
N SER A 47 7.77 14.10 -16.68
CA SER A 47 8.35 15.43 -16.93
C SER A 47 7.38 16.60 -16.69
N ASN A 48 6.08 16.33 -16.60
CA ASN A 48 5.03 17.33 -16.33
C ASN A 48 4.59 17.32 -14.85
N GLU A 49 5.36 16.66 -13.98
CA GLU A 49 5.07 16.50 -12.55
C GLU A 49 3.77 15.74 -12.25
N THR A 50 3.22 15.01 -13.24
CA THR A 50 2.05 14.15 -13.05
C THR A 50 2.50 12.82 -12.48
N ASN A 51 2.03 12.45 -11.31
CA ASN A 51 2.44 11.22 -10.65
C ASN A 51 1.68 9.99 -11.17
N ILE A 52 2.24 8.79 -10.89
CA ILE A 52 1.70 7.53 -11.39
C ILE A 52 0.27 7.24 -10.88
N LEU A 53 -0.07 7.70 -9.69
CA LEU A 53 -1.41 7.55 -9.13
C LEU A 53 -2.43 8.43 -9.88
N GLN A 54 -2.05 9.67 -10.23
CA GLN A 54 -2.87 10.56 -11.05
C GLN A 54 -3.08 9.98 -12.46
N HIS A 55 -2.02 9.48 -13.08
CA HIS A 55 -2.12 8.80 -14.38
C HIS A 55 -3.05 7.59 -14.32
N TYR A 56 -2.95 6.77 -13.28
CA TYR A 56 -3.84 5.63 -13.07
C TYR A 56 -5.31 6.05 -12.98
N TYR A 57 -5.64 7.09 -12.21
CA TYR A 57 -7.03 7.58 -12.12
C TYR A 57 -7.55 8.20 -13.42
N GLN A 58 -6.68 8.80 -14.22
CA GLN A 58 -7.04 9.40 -15.51
C GLN A 58 -7.27 8.35 -16.60
N ASP A 59 -6.44 7.30 -16.64
CA ASP A 59 -6.51 6.24 -17.66
C ASP A 59 -6.06 4.89 -17.07
N GLN A 60 -7.00 4.19 -16.47
CA GLN A 60 -6.74 2.92 -15.80
C GLN A 60 -6.32 1.81 -16.78
N LYS A 61 -6.80 1.83 -18.03
CA LYS A 61 -6.40 0.84 -19.04
C LYS A 61 -4.93 0.97 -19.42
N LYS A 62 -4.44 2.20 -19.54
CA LYS A 62 -3.05 2.46 -19.90
C LYS A 62 -2.09 2.25 -18.74
N PHE A 63 -2.47 2.70 -17.55
CA PHE A 63 -1.58 2.75 -16.40
C PHE A 63 -1.87 1.71 -15.32
N GLY A 64 -2.92 0.89 -15.47
CA GLY A 64 -3.33 -0.09 -14.47
C GLY A 64 -2.23 -1.06 -14.09
N PHE A 65 -1.62 -1.72 -15.06
CA PHE A 65 -0.52 -2.65 -14.81
C PHE A 65 0.71 -1.96 -14.21
N ALA A 66 1.15 -0.86 -14.81
CA ALA A 66 2.30 -0.11 -14.32
C ALA A 66 2.11 0.37 -12.88
N PHE A 67 0.92 0.87 -12.55
CA PHE A 67 0.59 1.29 -11.18
C PHE A 67 0.59 0.11 -10.21
N GLN A 68 -0.02 -1.02 -10.55
CA GLN A 68 -0.07 -2.20 -9.68
C GLN A 68 1.33 -2.77 -9.39
N ILE A 69 2.19 -2.83 -10.39
CA ILE A 69 3.58 -3.25 -10.19
C ILE A 69 4.36 -2.25 -9.33
N ASN A 70 4.19 -0.96 -9.57
CA ASN A 70 4.81 0.07 -8.73
C ASN A 70 4.33 -0.02 -7.27
N ALA A 71 3.03 -0.19 -7.05
CA ALA A 71 2.44 -0.36 -5.72
C ALA A 71 3.01 -1.58 -4.99
N LEU A 72 3.08 -2.72 -5.67
CA LEU A 72 3.62 -3.96 -5.11
C LEU A 72 5.09 -3.80 -4.70
N LEU A 73 5.93 -3.33 -5.62
CA LEU A 73 7.38 -3.21 -5.38
C LEU A 73 7.69 -2.18 -4.29
N SER A 74 7.02 -1.04 -4.29
CA SER A 74 7.21 -0.01 -3.27
C SER A 74 6.75 -0.47 -1.89
N ARG A 75 5.67 -1.26 -1.80
CA ARG A 75 5.21 -1.89 -0.57
C ARG A 75 6.26 -2.86 -0.02
N VAL A 76 6.72 -3.79 -0.84
CA VAL A 76 7.73 -4.79 -0.43
C VAL A 76 8.98 -4.07 0.08
N LYS A 77 9.49 -3.11 -0.68
CA LYS A 77 10.67 -2.33 -0.29
C LYS A 77 10.47 -1.59 1.04
N LYS A 78 9.36 -0.88 1.20
CA LYS A 78 9.05 -0.14 2.43
C LYS A 78 8.97 -1.05 3.65
N VAL A 79 8.27 -2.18 3.51
CA VAL A 79 8.13 -3.16 4.60
C VAL A 79 9.48 -3.75 4.99
N GLU A 80 10.28 -4.19 4.02
CA GLU A 80 11.61 -4.71 4.30
C GLU A 80 12.52 -3.70 4.98
N ASP A 81 12.56 -2.47 4.47
CA ASP A 81 13.41 -1.41 5.02
C ASP A 81 13.00 -1.04 6.45
N GLN A 82 11.70 -0.97 6.73
CA GLN A 82 11.22 -0.64 8.05
C GLN A 82 11.42 -1.78 9.05
N ILE A 83 11.17 -3.01 8.68
CA ILE A 83 11.44 -4.17 9.54
C ILE A 83 12.93 -4.28 9.87
N LYS A 84 13.82 -4.07 8.88
CA LYS A 84 15.28 -4.10 9.11
C LYS A 84 15.76 -3.00 10.05
N LYS A 85 15.11 -1.83 10.04
CA LYS A 85 15.47 -0.68 10.89
C LYS A 85 14.77 -0.71 12.25
N SER A 86 13.64 -1.38 12.36
CA SER A 86 12.83 -1.43 13.57
C SER A 86 13.49 -2.29 14.64
N LYS A 87 13.36 -1.85 15.89
CA LYS A 87 13.73 -2.62 17.08
C LYS A 87 12.54 -3.31 17.73
N HIS A 88 11.34 -3.12 17.18
CA HIS A 88 10.11 -3.69 17.72
C HIS A 88 9.90 -5.13 17.29
N SER A 89 9.23 -5.91 18.16
CA SER A 89 8.94 -7.32 17.93
C SER A 89 7.66 -7.55 17.11
N VAL A 90 6.77 -6.57 17.07
CA VAL A 90 5.48 -6.65 16.38
C VAL A 90 5.36 -5.52 15.35
N HIS A 91 4.95 -5.87 14.13
CA HIS A 91 4.75 -4.93 13.04
C HIS A 91 3.32 -5.03 12.52
N PHE A 92 2.56 -3.95 12.66
CA PHE A 92 1.26 -3.79 12.02
C PHE A 92 1.48 -3.19 10.63
N ILE A 93 1.01 -3.86 9.59
CA ILE A 93 1.23 -3.42 8.20
C ILE A 93 -0.11 -3.11 7.55
N GLU A 94 -0.25 -1.91 7.00
CA GLU A 94 -1.43 -1.49 6.27
C GLU A 94 -1.49 -2.20 4.92
N ARG A 95 -2.47 -3.11 4.78
CA ARG A 95 -2.67 -4.02 3.65
C ARG A 95 -1.49 -4.96 3.41
N SER A 96 -1.61 -5.81 2.43
CA SER A 96 -0.63 -6.84 2.12
C SER A 96 -0.42 -7.00 0.61
N ILE A 97 0.62 -7.72 0.23
CA ILE A 97 0.83 -8.16 -1.15
C ILE A 97 -0.31 -9.06 -1.65
N PHE A 98 -0.99 -9.77 -0.74
CA PHE A 98 -2.15 -10.60 -1.09
C PHE A 98 -3.34 -9.72 -1.50
N THR A 99 -3.55 -8.58 -0.86
CA THR A 99 -4.56 -7.60 -1.26
C THR A 99 -4.22 -6.97 -2.62
N ASP A 100 -2.97 -6.59 -2.84
CA ASP A 100 -2.52 -6.07 -4.14
C ASP A 100 -2.81 -7.07 -5.25
N LYS A 101 -2.50 -8.35 -5.05
CA LYS A 101 -2.72 -9.42 -6.02
C LYS A 101 -4.20 -9.80 -6.16
N ASN A 102 -4.84 -10.18 -5.06
CA ASN A 102 -6.15 -10.86 -5.11
C ASN A 102 -7.34 -9.91 -5.15
N VAL A 103 -7.13 -8.63 -4.86
CA VAL A 103 -8.18 -7.62 -4.89
C VAL A 103 -7.92 -6.61 -5.99
N PHE A 104 -6.86 -5.82 -5.90
CA PHE A 104 -6.64 -4.72 -6.84
C PHE A 104 -6.20 -5.18 -8.23
N LEU A 105 -5.24 -6.10 -8.33
CA LEU A 105 -4.81 -6.65 -9.62
C LEU A 105 -5.97 -7.40 -10.28
N GLU A 106 -6.66 -8.25 -9.53
CA GLU A 106 -7.81 -9.01 -10.01
C GLU A 106 -8.95 -8.09 -10.45
N ALA A 107 -9.29 -7.06 -9.69
CA ALA A 107 -10.31 -6.09 -10.07
C ALA A 107 -9.95 -5.36 -11.38
N ASN A 108 -8.69 -4.96 -11.56
CA ASN A 108 -8.23 -4.34 -12.80
C ASN A 108 -8.26 -5.31 -13.99
N TYR A 109 -7.96 -6.58 -13.78
CA TYR A 109 -8.10 -7.61 -14.79
C TYR A 109 -9.57 -7.83 -15.19
N GLN A 110 -10.47 -8.00 -14.22
CA GLN A 110 -11.90 -8.21 -14.44
C GLN A 110 -12.58 -7.03 -15.15
N THR A 111 -12.12 -5.83 -14.90
CA THR A 111 -12.62 -4.61 -15.57
C THR A 111 -11.94 -4.31 -16.91
N GLY A 112 -11.00 -5.15 -17.34
CA GLY A 112 -10.28 -5.00 -18.61
C GLY A 112 -9.23 -3.88 -18.61
N ASN A 113 -8.78 -3.44 -17.45
CA ASN A 113 -7.70 -2.47 -17.31
C ASN A 113 -6.31 -3.12 -17.39
N ILE A 114 -6.25 -4.44 -17.21
CA ILE A 114 -5.03 -5.24 -17.33
C ILE A 114 -5.35 -6.42 -18.25
N THR A 115 -4.45 -6.74 -19.16
CA THR A 115 -4.61 -7.82 -20.12
C THR A 115 -4.13 -9.16 -19.56
N GLU A 116 -4.56 -10.29 -20.17
CA GLU A 116 -4.16 -11.63 -19.73
C GLU A 116 -2.64 -11.85 -19.78
N ILE A 117 -1.95 -11.18 -20.72
CA ILE A 117 -0.48 -11.31 -20.84
C ILE A 117 0.30 -10.49 -19.81
N GLU A 118 -0.32 -9.48 -19.27
CA GLU A 118 0.26 -8.67 -18.19
C GLU A 118 0.10 -9.37 -16.84
#